data_f715f32ac337ce40a6fc05971072ec05
#
_entry.id   f715f32ac337ce40a6fc05971072ec05
#
_cell.length_a   1.000
_cell.length_b   1.000
_cell.length_c   1.000
_cell.angle_alpha   90.00
_cell.angle_beta   90.00
_cell.angle_gamma   90.00
#
_symmetry.space_group_name_H-M   'P 1'
#
loop_
_entity.id
_entity.type
_entity.pdbx_description
1 polymer ?
#
loop_
_entity_poly.entity_id
_entity_poly.type
_entity_poly.pdbx_seq_one_letter_code
_entity_poly.pdbx_strand_id
1 'polypeptide(L)'
;MLFRSFDTPIYLTREYALKIEQRIAKRLIDLLCSALLLIIASPFMLVTAIAIKVYDGGPVLYKQIRCTIGRREFYILKFRSMKVDAEKDGVARLASKNDSRITPVGRFIRATRIDELPQLLNILKGDMSFIGPRPERPEIIDQYLEDMPEFAFRMKVKAGLAGYAQVYGKYNTTPYDKLKLDLTYIEQYSVWLDLKLMLLTLKILIKPESTEGVDSTQTTALKKESKGDE
;
A
#
# COMPACT_ATOMS: atom_id res chain seq x y z
N MET A 1 9.56 14.92 -24.82
CA MET A 1 9.50 13.49 -24.58
C MET A 1 10.87 12.80 -24.39
N LEU A 2 11.97 13.39 -24.87
CA LEU A 2 13.34 12.83 -24.77
C LEU A 2 14.03 12.99 -23.40
N PHE A 3 13.56 13.88 -22.53
CA PHE A 3 14.19 14.14 -21.22
C PHE A 3 13.80 13.15 -20.11
N ARG A 4 12.71 12.39 -20.24
CA ARG A 4 12.30 11.39 -19.23
C ARG A 4 13.13 10.10 -19.27
N SER A 5 13.78 9.82 -20.38
CA SER A 5 14.61 8.62 -20.55
C SER A 5 15.95 8.68 -19.80
N PHE A 6 16.43 9.87 -19.46
CA PHE A 6 17.72 10.06 -18.78
C PHE A 6 17.61 10.06 -17.25
N ASP A 7 16.38 10.21 -16.70
CA ASP A 7 16.15 10.22 -15.24
C ASP A 7 15.92 8.81 -14.65
N THR A 8 15.71 7.81 -15.48
CA THR A 8 15.60 6.42 -15.02
C THR A 8 17.00 5.82 -14.89
N PRO A 9 17.37 5.34 -13.70
CA PRO A 9 18.67 4.69 -13.52
C PRO A 9 18.81 3.52 -14.49
N ILE A 10 19.83 3.56 -15.34
CA ILE A 10 20.19 2.49 -16.32
C ILE A 10 20.27 1.10 -15.66
N TYR A 11 20.43 1.06 -14.35
CA TYR A 11 20.50 -0.15 -13.52
C TYR A 11 19.17 -0.93 -13.40
N LEU A 12 18.02 -0.35 -13.74
CA LEU A 12 16.71 -1.01 -13.61
C LEU A 12 16.51 -2.17 -14.61
N THR A 13 17.38 -2.29 -15.61
CA THR A 13 17.39 -3.47 -16.51
C THR A 13 18.03 -4.70 -15.87
N ARG A 14 18.81 -4.55 -14.78
CA ARG A 14 19.36 -5.69 -14.05
C ARG A 14 18.26 -6.46 -13.29
N GLU A 15 18.41 -7.77 -13.19
CA GLU A 15 17.63 -8.58 -12.25
C GLU A 15 18.06 -8.25 -10.82
N TYR A 16 17.26 -7.42 -10.14
CA TYR A 16 17.43 -7.14 -8.70
C TYR A 16 16.84 -8.28 -7.88
N ALA A 17 17.41 -9.45 -8.01
CA ALA A 17 17.04 -10.58 -7.17
C ALA A 17 17.93 -10.62 -5.94
N LEU A 18 17.33 -10.62 -4.76
CA LEU A 18 18.04 -11.00 -3.55
C LEU A 18 18.71 -12.37 -3.76
N LYS A 19 19.93 -12.54 -3.24
CA LYS A 19 20.56 -13.86 -3.12
C LYS A 19 19.60 -14.81 -2.39
N ILE A 20 19.73 -16.11 -2.64
CA ILE A 20 18.79 -17.10 -2.09
C ILE A 20 18.73 -17.06 -0.56
N GLU A 21 19.88 -16.86 0.09
CA GLU A 21 19.97 -16.74 1.55
C GLU A 21 19.18 -15.52 2.05
N GLN A 22 19.29 -14.39 1.36
CA GLN A 22 18.56 -13.16 1.71
C GLN A 22 17.05 -13.32 1.49
N ARG A 23 16.65 -14.06 0.44
CA ARG A 23 15.22 -14.34 0.18
C ARG A 23 14.65 -15.23 1.28
N ILE A 24 15.41 -16.25 1.72
CA ILE A 24 15.00 -17.12 2.81
C ILE A 24 14.93 -16.32 4.12
N ALA A 25 15.97 -15.54 4.44
CA ALA A 25 15.99 -14.70 5.64
C ALA A 25 14.82 -13.74 5.69
N LYS A 26 14.54 -13.02 4.59
CA LYS A 26 13.39 -12.13 4.47
C LYS A 26 12.08 -12.88 4.69
N ARG A 27 11.91 -14.06 4.08
CA ARG A 27 10.70 -14.87 4.24
C ARG A 27 10.51 -15.37 5.67
N LEU A 28 11.58 -15.76 6.35
CA LEU A 28 11.52 -16.15 7.76
C LEU A 28 11.11 -14.96 8.64
N ILE A 29 11.67 -13.79 8.42
CA ILE A 29 11.28 -12.56 9.12
C ILE A 29 9.80 -12.27 8.88
N ASP A 30 9.35 -12.29 7.62
CA ASP A 30 7.93 -12.08 7.28
C ASP A 30 7.02 -13.07 8.02
N LEU A 31 7.37 -14.36 8.05
CA LEU A 31 6.59 -15.40 8.73
C LEU A 31 6.56 -15.20 10.25
N LEU A 32 7.71 -15.07 10.87
CA LEU A 32 7.83 -14.97 12.33
C LEU A 32 7.17 -13.69 12.85
N CYS A 33 7.46 -12.55 12.22
CA CYS A 33 6.88 -11.28 12.63
C CYS A 33 5.37 -11.22 12.37
N SER A 34 4.87 -11.74 11.22
CA SER A 34 3.42 -11.73 10.96
C SER A 34 2.66 -12.67 11.90
N ALA A 35 3.19 -13.84 12.22
CA ALA A 35 2.59 -14.76 13.18
C ALA A 35 2.54 -14.14 14.58
N LEU A 36 3.65 -13.57 15.05
CA LEU A 36 3.74 -12.91 16.35
C LEU A 36 2.75 -11.72 16.44
N LEU A 37 2.76 -10.85 15.43
CA LEU A 37 1.87 -9.69 15.41
C LEU A 37 0.40 -10.08 15.29
N LEU A 38 0.06 -11.17 14.59
CA LEU A 38 -1.32 -11.70 14.56
C LEU A 38 -1.78 -12.15 15.94
N ILE A 39 -0.93 -12.83 16.71
CA ILE A 39 -1.25 -13.24 18.08
C ILE A 39 -1.48 -12.00 18.95
N ILE A 40 -0.56 -11.03 18.92
CA ILE A 40 -0.66 -9.80 19.74
C ILE A 40 -1.88 -8.96 19.32
N ALA A 41 -2.15 -8.84 18.01
CA ALA A 41 -3.23 -8.02 17.48
C ALA A 41 -4.60 -8.73 17.54
N SER A 42 -4.67 -10.05 17.77
CA SER A 42 -5.91 -10.83 17.73
C SER A 42 -7.03 -10.27 18.62
N PRO A 43 -6.81 -9.85 19.88
CA PRO A 43 -7.89 -9.27 20.70
C PRO A 43 -8.44 -7.97 20.11
N PHE A 44 -7.55 -7.10 19.58
CA PHE A 44 -7.98 -5.86 18.93
C PHE A 44 -8.74 -6.14 17.63
N MET A 45 -8.30 -7.13 16.86
CA MET A 45 -8.97 -7.58 15.64
C MET A 45 -10.36 -8.14 15.95
N LEU A 46 -10.51 -8.91 17.03
CA LEU A 46 -11.80 -9.45 17.46
C LEU A 46 -12.77 -8.34 17.86
N VAL A 47 -12.34 -7.41 18.70
CA VAL A 47 -13.14 -6.25 19.11
C VAL A 47 -13.57 -5.43 17.89
N THR A 48 -12.65 -5.18 16.96
CA THR A 48 -12.94 -4.46 15.72
C THR A 48 -13.96 -5.20 14.85
N ALA A 49 -13.83 -6.52 14.72
CA ALA A 49 -14.75 -7.36 13.97
C ALA A 49 -16.18 -7.28 14.55
N ILE A 50 -16.31 -7.36 15.87
CA ILE A 50 -17.57 -7.22 16.59
C ILE A 50 -18.15 -5.82 16.36
N ALA A 51 -17.35 -4.76 16.54
CA ALA A 51 -17.82 -3.39 16.35
C ALA A 51 -18.35 -3.13 14.93
N ILE A 52 -17.67 -3.61 13.89
CA ILE A 52 -18.15 -3.51 12.51
C ILE A 52 -19.45 -4.29 12.32
N LYS A 53 -19.53 -5.51 12.87
CA LYS A 53 -20.71 -6.36 12.73
C LYS A 53 -21.93 -5.81 13.43
N VAL A 54 -21.76 -5.23 14.61
CA VAL A 54 -22.84 -4.62 15.39
C VAL A 54 -23.32 -3.31 14.75
N TYR A 55 -22.42 -2.55 14.11
CA TYR A 55 -22.75 -1.25 13.53
C TYR A 55 -23.76 -1.35 12.36
N ASP A 56 -23.55 -2.27 11.41
CA ASP A 56 -24.40 -2.35 10.19
C ASP A 56 -24.66 -3.77 9.68
N GLY A 57 -24.29 -4.80 10.43
CA GLY A 57 -24.59 -6.20 10.11
C GLY A 57 -23.84 -6.80 8.91
N GLY A 58 -23.13 -5.97 8.12
CA GLY A 58 -22.48 -6.38 6.88
C GLY A 58 -21.17 -7.19 7.08
N PRO A 59 -20.41 -7.44 6.00
CA PRO A 59 -19.17 -8.20 6.07
C PRO A 59 -18.11 -7.45 6.87
N VAL A 60 -17.38 -8.16 7.73
CA VAL A 60 -16.31 -7.58 8.57
C VAL A 60 -15.08 -7.23 7.75
N LEU A 61 -14.72 -8.10 6.80
CA LEU A 61 -13.56 -7.93 5.95
C LEU A 61 -13.95 -7.36 4.58
N TYR A 62 -13.17 -6.44 4.12
CA TYR A 62 -13.14 -5.93 2.75
C TYR A 62 -12.00 -6.58 1.99
N LYS A 63 -12.29 -7.04 0.78
CA LYS A 63 -11.33 -7.66 -0.14
C LYS A 63 -11.25 -6.84 -1.41
N GLN A 64 -10.04 -6.58 -1.88
CA GLN A 64 -9.81 -5.84 -3.11
C GLN A 64 -8.66 -6.46 -3.87
N ILE A 65 -8.77 -6.55 -5.20
CA ILE A 65 -7.69 -7.03 -6.05
C ILE A 65 -6.57 -5.99 -6.08
N ARG A 66 -5.35 -6.47 -5.90
CA ARG A 66 -4.10 -5.71 -5.94
C ARG A 66 -3.03 -6.52 -6.65
N CYS A 67 -1.99 -5.83 -7.16
CA CYS A 67 -0.86 -6.47 -7.80
C CYS A 67 0.36 -6.55 -6.89
N THR A 68 1.11 -7.64 -7.01
CA THR A 68 2.38 -7.90 -6.34
C THR A 68 3.48 -8.22 -7.36
N ILE A 69 4.54 -8.89 -6.94
CA ILE A 69 5.67 -9.26 -7.81
C ILE A 69 5.20 -9.92 -9.12
N GLY A 70 5.80 -9.53 -10.24
CA GLY A 70 5.46 -10.03 -11.57
C GLY A 70 4.03 -9.70 -12.01
N ARG A 71 3.43 -8.63 -11.45
CA ARG A 71 2.03 -8.22 -11.70
C ARG A 71 1.00 -9.30 -11.29
N ARG A 72 1.38 -10.27 -10.45
CA ARG A 72 0.46 -11.28 -9.94
C ARG A 72 -0.62 -10.62 -9.08
N GLU A 73 -1.87 -10.89 -9.37
CA GLU A 73 -3.01 -10.41 -8.62
C GLU A 73 -3.23 -11.22 -7.34
N PHE A 74 -3.68 -10.53 -6.30
CA PHE A 74 -4.09 -11.14 -5.04
C PHE A 74 -5.16 -10.28 -4.36
N TYR A 75 -5.93 -10.88 -3.44
CA TYR A 75 -6.89 -10.14 -2.63
C TYR A 75 -6.22 -9.58 -1.38
N ILE A 76 -6.05 -8.26 -1.33
CA ILE A 76 -5.65 -7.58 -0.09
C ILE A 76 -6.81 -7.63 0.91
N LEU A 77 -6.49 -7.95 2.15
CA LEU A 77 -7.47 -8.05 3.25
C LEU A 77 -7.40 -6.79 4.12
N LYS A 78 -8.55 -6.18 4.36
CA LYS A 78 -8.69 -5.06 5.30
C LYS A 78 -9.96 -5.22 6.12
N PHE A 79 -10.02 -4.58 7.29
CA PHE A 79 -11.31 -4.37 7.93
C PHE A 79 -12.12 -3.37 7.11
N ARG A 80 -13.43 -3.61 7.00
CA ARG A 80 -14.31 -2.70 6.31
C ARG A 80 -14.49 -1.42 7.10
N SER A 81 -14.08 -0.32 6.52
CA SER A 81 -14.16 1.02 7.10
C SER A 81 -15.22 1.92 6.45
N MET A 82 -15.83 1.45 5.36
CA MET A 82 -16.84 2.17 4.61
C MET A 82 -18.18 1.39 4.59
N LYS A 83 -19.27 2.08 4.26
CA LYS A 83 -20.60 1.48 4.07
C LYS A 83 -20.54 0.38 3.00
N VAL A 84 -21.47 -0.60 3.08
CA VAL A 84 -21.50 -1.75 2.14
C VAL A 84 -21.63 -1.31 0.69
N ASP A 85 -22.28 -0.19 0.45
CA ASP A 85 -22.59 0.37 -0.87
C ASP A 85 -21.65 1.50 -1.32
N ALA A 86 -20.52 1.65 -0.65
CA ALA A 86 -19.58 2.76 -0.90
C ALA A 86 -19.02 2.86 -2.33
N GLU A 87 -18.99 1.74 -3.07
CA GLU A 87 -18.50 1.67 -4.46
C GLU A 87 -19.55 1.01 -5.40
N LYS A 88 -20.85 1.22 -5.15
CA LYS A 88 -21.93 0.65 -6.01
C LYS A 88 -21.87 1.10 -7.47
N ASP A 89 -21.31 2.27 -7.71
CA ASP A 89 -21.10 2.82 -9.07
C ASP A 89 -19.91 2.23 -9.81
N GLY A 90 -19.16 1.30 -9.18
CA GLY A 90 -17.99 0.64 -9.78
C GLY A 90 -16.80 1.56 -10.00
N VAL A 91 -16.88 2.84 -9.62
CA VAL A 91 -15.80 3.81 -9.84
C VAL A 91 -14.81 3.78 -8.68
N ALA A 92 -13.55 3.47 -8.99
CA ALA A 92 -12.45 3.51 -8.03
C ALA A 92 -12.14 4.97 -7.64
N ARG A 93 -12.50 5.36 -6.41
CA ARG A 93 -12.24 6.71 -5.89
C ARG A 93 -11.35 6.64 -4.66
N LEU A 94 -10.36 7.53 -4.59
CA LEU A 94 -9.61 7.73 -3.35
C LEU A 94 -10.52 8.39 -2.29
N ALA A 95 -10.37 7.96 -1.03
CA ALA A 95 -11.12 8.55 0.07
C ALA A 95 -10.63 9.98 0.33
N SER A 96 -11.56 10.94 0.39
CA SER A 96 -11.28 12.31 0.82
C SER A 96 -11.22 12.42 2.34
N LYS A 97 -10.73 13.57 2.86
CA LYS A 97 -10.59 13.83 4.31
C LYS A 97 -11.92 13.69 5.08
N ASN A 98 -13.05 14.08 4.45
CA ASN A 98 -14.40 14.01 5.02
C ASN A 98 -15.35 13.16 4.19
N ASP A 99 -14.92 11.99 3.78
CA ASP A 99 -15.69 11.10 2.92
C ASP A 99 -16.90 10.53 3.68
N SER A 100 -18.11 10.86 3.22
CA SER A 100 -19.39 10.43 3.83
C SER A 100 -19.64 8.92 3.76
N ARG A 101 -18.85 8.20 2.96
CA ARG A 101 -18.90 6.74 2.86
C ARG A 101 -18.23 6.06 4.06
N ILE A 102 -17.38 6.77 4.80
CA ILE A 102 -16.65 6.22 5.96
C ILE A 102 -17.59 6.15 7.16
N THR A 103 -17.68 4.96 7.77
CA THR A 103 -18.50 4.76 8.99
C THR A 103 -17.80 5.37 10.22
N PRO A 104 -18.50 5.67 11.31
CA PRO A 104 -17.87 6.14 12.56
C PRO A 104 -16.83 5.15 13.08
N VAL A 105 -17.11 3.85 13.08
CA VAL A 105 -16.15 2.79 13.41
C VAL A 105 -14.97 2.83 12.42
N GLY A 106 -15.29 2.97 11.12
CA GLY A 106 -14.31 3.09 10.04
C GLY A 106 -13.35 4.25 10.22
N ARG A 107 -13.82 5.40 10.69
CA ARG A 107 -12.98 6.57 10.98
C ARG A 107 -11.94 6.28 12.06
N PHE A 108 -12.36 5.63 13.14
CA PHE A 108 -11.46 5.24 14.23
C PHE A 108 -10.40 4.22 13.75
N ILE A 109 -10.83 3.12 13.10
CA ILE A 109 -9.88 2.08 12.69
C ILE A 109 -8.89 2.54 11.60
N ARG A 110 -9.28 3.50 10.75
CA ARG A 110 -8.39 4.15 9.77
C ARG A 110 -7.37 5.07 10.45
N ALA A 111 -7.83 5.88 11.41
CA ALA A 111 -6.95 6.77 12.17
C ALA A 111 -5.87 6.00 12.95
N THR A 112 -6.21 4.81 13.44
CA THR A 112 -5.31 3.93 14.19
C THR A 112 -4.60 2.88 13.34
N ARG A 113 -4.84 2.83 12.02
CA ARG A 113 -4.34 1.82 11.09
C ARG A 113 -4.75 0.37 11.43
N ILE A 114 -5.68 0.18 12.33
CA ILE A 114 -6.24 -1.15 12.69
C ILE A 114 -6.89 -1.81 11.48
N ASP A 115 -7.44 -1.02 10.55
CA ASP A 115 -8.06 -1.51 9.33
C ASP A 115 -7.08 -2.32 8.43
N GLU A 116 -5.79 -2.11 8.56
CA GLU A 116 -4.76 -2.80 7.78
C GLU A 116 -4.22 -4.08 8.46
N LEU A 117 -4.56 -4.36 9.73
CA LEU A 117 -4.09 -5.57 10.45
C LEU A 117 -4.41 -6.90 9.74
N PRO A 118 -5.57 -7.09 9.05
CA PRO A 118 -5.80 -8.34 8.30
C PRO A 118 -4.79 -8.61 7.18
N GLN A 119 -4.02 -7.62 6.72
CA GLN A 119 -2.96 -7.82 5.74
C GLN A 119 -1.81 -8.68 6.29
N LEU A 120 -1.67 -8.82 7.61
CA LEU A 120 -0.73 -9.78 8.21
C LEU A 120 -1.01 -11.21 7.72
N LEU A 121 -2.26 -11.57 7.43
CA LEU A 121 -2.62 -12.84 6.80
C LEU A 121 -2.10 -12.94 5.35
N ASN A 122 -2.10 -11.83 4.59
CA ASN A 122 -1.51 -11.81 3.25
C ASN A 122 0.01 -12.00 3.31
N ILE A 123 0.69 -11.42 4.33
CA ILE A 123 2.12 -11.62 4.55
C ILE A 123 2.40 -13.08 4.91
N LEU A 124 1.64 -13.64 5.85
CA LEU A 124 1.77 -15.03 6.27
C LEU A 124 1.58 -16.00 5.10
N LYS A 125 0.58 -15.75 4.26
CA LYS A 125 0.32 -16.51 3.03
C LYS A 125 1.43 -16.35 1.98
N GLY A 126 2.14 -15.21 1.96
CA GLY A 126 3.22 -14.92 1.02
C GLY A 126 2.80 -14.09 -0.20
N ASP A 127 1.60 -13.54 -0.20
CA ASP A 127 1.14 -12.59 -1.22
C ASP A 127 1.89 -11.26 -1.09
N MET A 128 2.21 -10.87 0.15
CA MET A 128 2.91 -9.63 0.51
C MET A 128 4.13 -9.92 1.38
N SER A 129 4.90 -8.86 1.66
CA SER A 129 5.96 -8.78 2.65
C SER A 129 5.67 -7.62 3.62
N PHE A 130 6.38 -7.52 4.74
CA PHE A 130 6.31 -6.31 5.58
C PHE A 130 6.76 -5.08 4.80
N ILE A 131 7.90 -5.18 4.11
CA ILE A 131 8.49 -4.07 3.38
C ILE A 131 8.51 -4.35 1.89
N GLY A 132 8.05 -3.35 1.13
CA GLY A 132 7.99 -3.34 -0.33
C GLY A 132 7.15 -2.17 -0.85
N PRO A 133 7.10 -1.96 -2.15
CA PRO A 133 6.20 -0.99 -2.78
C PRO A 133 4.74 -1.26 -2.40
N ARG A 134 3.98 -0.21 -2.10
CA ARG A 134 2.55 -0.37 -1.76
C ARG A 134 1.79 -0.96 -2.94
N PRO A 135 0.99 -2.03 -2.74
CA PRO A 135 0.26 -2.67 -3.84
C PRO A 135 -0.83 -1.76 -4.41
N GLU A 136 -0.87 -1.63 -5.73
CA GLU A 136 -1.87 -0.85 -6.44
C GLU A 136 -2.92 -1.75 -7.12
N ARG A 137 -4.08 -1.16 -7.47
CA ARG A 137 -5.13 -1.81 -8.26
C ARG A 137 -4.63 -2.03 -9.70
N PRO A 138 -5.02 -3.14 -10.38
CA PRO A 138 -4.66 -3.36 -11.78
C PRO A 138 -5.01 -2.17 -12.68
N GLU A 139 -6.20 -1.58 -12.52
CA GLU A 139 -6.69 -0.48 -13.34
C GLU A 139 -5.84 0.79 -13.16
N ILE A 140 -5.37 1.05 -11.92
CA ILE A 140 -4.49 2.18 -11.62
C ILE A 140 -3.10 1.95 -12.20
N ILE A 141 -2.61 0.71 -12.15
CA ILE A 141 -1.33 0.34 -12.77
C ILE A 141 -1.38 0.59 -14.28
N ASP A 142 -2.48 0.18 -14.94
CA ASP A 142 -2.64 0.36 -16.38
C ASP A 142 -2.63 1.84 -16.76
N GLN A 143 -3.35 2.69 -16.01
CA GLN A 143 -3.31 4.14 -16.20
C GLN A 143 -1.91 4.74 -16.01
N TYR A 144 -1.17 4.29 -14.99
CA TYR A 144 0.20 4.78 -14.79
C TYR A 144 1.15 4.33 -15.89
N LEU A 145 0.98 3.12 -16.42
CA LEU A 145 1.83 2.59 -17.49
C LEU A 145 1.68 3.34 -18.82
N GLU A 146 0.51 3.98 -19.07
CA GLU A 146 0.31 4.84 -20.25
C GLU A 146 1.26 6.05 -20.23
N ASP A 147 1.44 6.69 -19.06
CA ASP A 147 2.26 7.89 -18.91
C ASP A 147 3.68 7.60 -18.41
N MET A 148 3.87 6.50 -17.69
CA MET A 148 5.11 6.12 -16.99
C MET A 148 5.36 4.62 -17.15
N PRO A 149 5.93 4.14 -18.28
CA PRO A 149 6.23 2.72 -18.49
C PRO A 149 7.13 2.12 -17.39
N GLU A 150 7.96 2.93 -16.76
CA GLU A 150 8.86 2.56 -15.65
C GLU A 150 8.09 2.12 -14.40
N PHE A 151 6.80 2.45 -14.30
CA PHE A 151 5.95 2.02 -13.19
C PHE A 151 5.90 0.50 -13.03
N ALA A 152 6.10 -0.25 -14.13
CA ALA A 152 6.22 -1.71 -14.13
C ALA A 152 7.35 -2.22 -13.22
N PHE A 153 8.43 -1.45 -13.06
CA PHE A 153 9.58 -1.88 -12.27
C PHE A 153 9.28 -2.02 -10.77
N ARG A 154 8.24 -1.36 -10.25
CA ARG A 154 7.79 -1.55 -8.87
C ARG A 154 7.44 -3.00 -8.56
N MET A 155 7.00 -3.74 -9.57
CA MET A 155 6.58 -5.13 -9.45
C MET A 155 7.73 -6.14 -9.62
N LYS A 156 9.00 -5.70 -9.62
CA LYS A 156 10.17 -6.59 -9.55
C LYS A 156 10.34 -7.24 -8.17
N VAL A 157 9.74 -6.66 -7.13
CA VAL A 157 9.75 -7.17 -5.76
C VAL A 157 8.34 -7.36 -5.24
N LYS A 158 8.17 -8.11 -4.13
CA LYS A 158 6.86 -8.26 -3.50
C LYS A 158 6.33 -6.94 -2.99
N ALA A 159 5.02 -6.76 -3.12
CA ALA A 159 4.31 -5.66 -2.49
C ALA A 159 4.47 -5.71 -0.97
N GLY A 160 4.55 -4.52 -0.33
CA GLY A 160 4.74 -4.37 1.11
C GLY A 160 3.53 -3.78 1.82
N LEU A 161 3.40 -4.13 3.11
CA LEU A 161 2.48 -3.45 4.05
C LEU A 161 2.97 -2.02 4.30
N ALA A 162 4.27 -1.86 4.49
CA ALA A 162 5.00 -0.60 4.54
C ALA A 162 6.09 -0.59 3.46
N GLY A 163 6.67 0.59 3.18
CA GLY A 163 7.71 0.71 2.19
C GLY A 163 8.43 2.04 2.22
N TYR A 164 9.45 2.14 1.41
CA TYR A 164 10.32 3.32 1.36
C TYR A 164 9.52 4.60 1.05
N ALA A 165 8.58 4.52 0.10
CA ALA A 165 7.72 5.66 -0.25
C ALA A 165 6.75 6.05 0.88
N GLN A 166 6.30 5.11 1.73
CA GLN A 166 5.46 5.44 2.88
C GLN A 166 6.26 6.05 4.03
N VAL A 167 7.56 5.69 4.16
CA VAL A 167 8.43 6.18 5.24
C VAL A 167 9.03 7.55 4.91
N TYR A 168 9.49 7.75 3.68
CA TYR A 168 10.21 8.97 3.26
C TYR A 168 9.36 9.90 2.39
N GLY A 169 8.27 9.41 1.81
CA GLY A 169 7.34 10.24 1.07
C GLY A 169 6.53 11.14 2.01
N LYS A 170 6.17 12.32 1.51
CA LYS A 170 5.23 13.22 2.17
C LYS A 170 3.82 12.98 1.62
N TYR A 171 2.84 13.51 2.29
CA TYR A 171 1.44 13.39 1.89
C TYR A 171 1.16 13.93 0.47
N ASN A 172 1.83 15.01 0.08
CA ASN A 172 1.75 15.65 -1.23
C ASN A 172 2.74 15.09 -2.27
N THR A 173 3.37 13.93 -2.00
CA THR A 173 4.31 13.29 -2.93
C THR A 173 3.57 12.85 -4.19
N THR A 174 4.03 13.31 -5.35
CA THR A 174 3.44 12.96 -6.65
C THR A 174 3.56 11.45 -6.94
N PRO A 175 2.73 10.87 -7.82
CA PRO A 175 2.89 9.48 -8.26
C PRO A 175 4.30 9.17 -8.80
N TYR A 176 4.89 10.12 -9.51
CA TYR A 176 6.24 10.00 -10.05
C TYR A 176 7.31 9.99 -8.94
N ASP A 177 7.19 10.86 -7.93
CA ASP A 177 8.12 10.85 -6.81
C ASP A 177 7.97 9.60 -5.94
N LYS A 178 6.75 9.10 -5.77
CA LYS A 178 6.53 7.79 -5.13
C LYS A 178 7.21 6.66 -5.90
N LEU A 179 7.13 6.69 -7.23
CA LEU A 179 7.83 5.75 -8.08
C LEU A 179 9.34 5.83 -7.85
N LYS A 180 9.94 7.02 -7.84
CA LYS A 180 11.38 7.20 -7.56
C LYS A 180 11.79 6.59 -6.21
N LEU A 181 11.00 6.83 -5.17
CA LEU A 181 11.25 6.26 -3.84
C LEU A 181 11.16 4.73 -3.83
N ASP A 182 10.16 4.16 -4.52
CA ASP A 182 10.03 2.71 -4.65
C ASP A 182 11.18 2.10 -5.48
N LEU A 183 11.63 2.78 -6.53
CA LEU A 183 12.78 2.34 -7.32
C LEU A 183 14.09 2.41 -6.51
N THR A 184 14.27 3.46 -5.68
CA THR A 184 15.40 3.55 -4.74
C THR A 184 15.42 2.37 -3.77
N TYR A 185 14.25 1.96 -3.25
CA TYR A 185 14.16 0.75 -2.42
C TYR A 185 14.60 -0.49 -3.18
N ILE A 186 14.13 -0.67 -4.42
CA ILE A 186 14.45 -1.84 -5.25
C ILE A 186 15.95 -1.90 -5.56
N GLU A 187 16.57 -0.75 -5.82
CA GLU A 187 18.01 -0.65 -6.08
C GLU A 187 18.85 -1.03 -4.85
N GLN A 188 18.42 -0.59 -3.66
CA GLN A 188 19.11 -0.85 -2.39
C GLN A 188 18.58 -2.08 -1.66
N TYR A 189 17.79 -2.92 -2.35
CA TYR A 189 17.06 -4.03 -1.76
C TYR A 189 17.95 -4.95 -0.93
N SER A 190 17.72 -4.99 0.38
CA SER A 190 18.44 -5.83 1.32
C SER A 190 17.62 -6.10 2.58
N VAL A 191 17.92 -7.20 3.27
CA VAL A 191 17.27 -7.54 4.55
C VAL A 191 17.53 -6.47 5.61
N TRP A 192 18.72 -5.86 5.61
CA TRP A 192 19.06 -4.79 6.54
C TRP A 192 18.22 -3.54 6.32
N LEU A 193 18.01 -3.16 5.06
CA LEU A 193 17.11 -2.05 4.71
C LEU A 193 15.69 -2.33 5.17
N ASP A 194 15.20 -3.56 5.01
CA ASP A 194 13.88 -3.95 5.48
C ASP A 194 13.74 -3.77 7.00
N LEU A 195 14.69 -4.27 7.78
CA LEU A 195 14.68 -4.10 9.25
C LEU A 195 14.68 -2.62 9.64
N LYS A 196 15.50 -1.80 8.98
CA LYS A 196 15.52 -0.34 9.20
C LYS A 196 14.16 0.29 8.89
N LEU A 197 13.52 -0.07 7.79
CA LEU A 197 12.22 0.47 7.40
C LEU A 197 11.10 -0.02 8.33
N MET A 198 11.16 -1.26 8.83
CA MET A 198 10.22 -1.75 9.84
C MET A 198 10.27 -0.89 11.11
N LEU A 199 11.47 -0.62 11.63
CA LEU A 199 11.65 0.24 12.82
C LEU A 199 11.17 1.69 12.57
N LEU A 200 11.48 2.25 11.41
CA LEU A 200 11.01 3.59 11.04
C LEU A 200 9.49 3.65 10.89
N THR A 201 8.87 2.58 10.37
CA THR A 201 7.40 2.50 10.25
C THR A 201 6.73 2.55 11.62
N LEU A 202 7.27 1.85 12.63
CA LEU A 202 6.75 1.93 14.01
C LEU A 202 6.78 3.38 14.53
N LYS A 203 7.85 4.13 14.25
CA LYS A 203 7.96 5.53 14.64
C LYS A 203 6.90 6.42 13.96
N ILE A 204 6.59 6.12 12.68
CA ILE A 204 5.62 6.90 11.90
C ILE A 204 4.18 6.59 12.34
N LEU A 205 3.88 5.34 12.70
CA LEU A 205 2.54 4.95 13.18
C LEU A 205 2.11 5.72 14.44
N ILE A 206 3.07 6.21 15.23
CA ILE A 206 2.82 7.01 16.42
C ILE A 206 2.52 8.48 16.07
N LYS A 207 2.81 8.94 14.83
CA LYS A 207 2.60 10.34 14.42
C LYS A 207 1.20 10.54 13.83
N PRO A 208 0.37 11.48 14.33
CA PRO A 208 -0.99 11.73 13.85
C PRO A 208 -1.05 12.16 12.38
N GLU A 209 -0.05 12.87 11.89
CA GLU A 209 0.02 13.42 10.52
C GLU A 209 0.07 12.36 9.41
N SER A 210 0.35 11.11 9.75
CA SER A 210 0.45 10.01 8.77
C SER A 210 -0.90 9.49 8.27
N THR A 211 -2.02 9.95 8.80
CA THR A 211 -3.37 9.42 8.56
C THR A 211 -4.31 10.36 7.83
N GLU A 212 -3.87 11.55 7.42
CA GLU A 212 -4.72 12.52 6.74
C GLU A 212 -5.16 12.02 5.34
N GLY A 213 -6.41 12.30 4.95
CA GLY A 213 -6.99 11.97 3.64
C GLY A 213 -6.51 12.91 2.52
N VAL A 214 -6.75 12.58 1.24
CA VAL A 214 -6.35 13.42 0.09
C VAL A 214 -7.13 14.72 0.09
N ASP A 215 -6.46 15.87 -0.03
CA ASP A 215 -7.11 17.16 -0.21
C ASP A 215 -7.64 17.25 -1.65
N SER A 216 -8.79 17.93 -1.83
CA SER A 216 -9.46 18.07 -3.14
C SER A 216 -8.61 18.80 -4.19
N THR A 217 -7.59 19.54 -3.74
CA THR A 217 -6.65 20.28 -4.59
C THR A 217 -5.44 19.45 -5.04
N GLN A 218 -5.27 18.23 -4.50
CA GLN A 218 -4.10 17.41 -4.84
C GLN A 218 -4.29 16.69 -6.18
N THR A 219 -3.26 16.76 -7.02
CA THR A 219 -3.18 16.03 -8.28
C THR A 219 -3.02 14.55 -7.98
N THR A 220 -4.01 13.75 -8.36
CA THR A 220 -3.93 12.28 -8.30
C THR A 220 -4.00 11.73 -9.71
N ALA A 221 -3.52 10.50 -9.94
CA ALA A 221 -3.59 9.84 -11.24
C ALA A 221 -5.03 9.77 -11.82
N LEU A 222 -6.04 9.91 -10.95
CA LEU A 222 -7.46 9.90 -11.33
C LEU A 222 -7.97 11.29 -11.73
N LYS A 223 -7.20 12.35 -11.52
CA LYS A 223 -7.51 13.69 -11.99
C LYS A 223 -6.71 13.93 -13.28
N LYS A 224 -7.31 13.68 -14.45
CA LYS A 224 -6.84 14.31 -15.69
C LYS A 224 -6.86 15.81 -15.46
N GLU A 225 -5.74 16.49 -15.66
CA GLU A 225 -5.77 17.94 -15.84
C GLU A 225 -6.78 18.22 -16.95
N SER A 226 -7.85 18.96 -16.63
CA SER A 226 -8.67 19.55 -17.66
C SER A 226 -7.72 20.46 -18.44
N LYS A 227 -7.33 20.03 -19.65
CA LYS A 227 -6.72 20.94 -20.60
C LYS A 227 -7.73 22.05 -20.76
N GLY A 228 -7.38 23.24 -20.27
CA GLY A 228 -8.11 24.45 -20.56
C GLY A 228 -8.16 24.58 -22.07
N ASP A 229 -9.39 24.64 -22.58
CA ASP A 229 -9.68 25.15 -23.92
C ASP A 229 -9.19 26.61 -23.93
N GLU A 230 -8.10 26.88 -24.65
CA GLU A 230 -7.79 28.16 -25.27
C GLU A 230 -7.73 27.95 -26.77
#